data_fa49eb4ab9dbc663262b28c9d9baa8bf
#
_entry.id   fa49eb4ab9dbc663262b28c9d9baa8bf
#
_cell.length_a   1.000
_cell.length_b   1.000
_cell.length_c   1.000
_cell.angle_alpha   90.00
_cell.angle_beta   90.00
_cell.angle_gamma   90.00
#
_symmetry.space_group_name_H-M   'P 1'
#
loop_
_entity.id
_entity.type
_entity.pdbx_description
1 polymer ?
#
loop_
_entity_poly.entity_id
_entity_poly.type
_entity_poly.pdbx_seq_one_letter_code
_entity_poly.pdbx_strand_id
1 'polypeptide(L)'
;MVKKVLGVLVGYVLLAVIVIPLLVTAIFGGFRTEAVTEAKNLFGPADYLQILRPEHTELEEYVQGVVSAEMPALFPMEALKAQAVAARTYQVRKMEEAGSDAVLYDVGQAYADTAAQKEKWGEHYEEYAARVSQAVEETAGEIMVYEGEPILAVFHAQSAGKTEDSENVWVQEIPYLRSVDSSGDLSAPDNTVTETLSAQTVWEKLSTLGDLSVSAVELDFSGIQRSEAGYIQQIQAGNLTLTGLEVRMALGLRSADFTVQRQGEDFVFTTKGYGHGAGMSQYGAKALAEEGMDYHEILSHYYTGISFEKTA
;
A
#
# COMPACT_ATOMS: atom_id res chain seq x y z
N MET A 1 -48.00 32.19 -3.99
CA MET A 1 -47.72 30.90 -4.68
C MET A 1 -46.23 30.57 -4.61
N VAL A 2 -45.33 31.46 -4.99
CA VAL A 2 -43.85 31.24 -5.01
C VAL A 2 -43.23 30.83 -3.64
N LYS A 3 -43.67 31.46 -2.51
CA LYS A 3 -43.15 31.08 -1.17
C LYS A 3 -43.51 29.67 -0.72
N LYS A 4 -44.67 29.11 -1.17
CA LYS A 4 -45.06 27.70 -0.88
C LYS A 4 -44.25 26.70 -1.71
N VAL A 5 -43.98 27.03 -2.99
CA VAL A 5 -43.17 26.20 -3.87
C VAL A 5 -41.70 26.16 -3.40
N LEU A 6 -41.17 27.31 -2.99
CA LEU A 6 -39.80 27.39 -2.45
C LEU A 6 -39.66 26.60 -1.15
N GLY A 7 -40.64 26.64 -0.24
CA GLY A 7 -40.64 25.87 1.01
C GLY A 7 -40.70 24.35 0.75
N VAL A 8 -41.44 23.90 -0.26
CA VAL A 8 -41.50 22.47 -0.66
C VAL A 8 -40.17 22.02 -1.28
N LEU A 9 -39.55 22.87 -2.12
CA LEU A 9 -38.28 22.56 -2.75
C LEU A 9 -37.12 22.46 -1.70
N VAL A 10 -37.08 23.39 -0.74
CA VAL A 10 -36.12 23.35 0.37
C VAL A 10 -36.35 22.13 1.25
N GLY A 11 -37.63 21.73 1.49
CA GLY A 11 -37.94 20.51 2.22
C GLY A 11 -37.49 19.25 1.51
N TYR A 12 -37.62 19.17 0.16
CA TYR A 12 -37.14 18.04 -0.63
C TYR A 12 -35.60 17.94 -0.65
N VAL A 13 -34.90 19.07 -0.74
CA VAL A 13 -33.45 19.11 -0.70
C VAL A 13 -32.92 18.70 0.67
N LEU A 14 -33.54 19.18 1.76
CA LEU A 14 -33.21 18.76 3.13
C LEU A 14 -33.46 17.25 3.34
N LEU A 15 -34.56 16.73 2.83
CA LEU A 15 -34.86 15.29 2.92
C LEU A 15 -33.85 14.45 2.13
N ALA A 16 -33.54 14.82 0.89
CA ALA A 16 -32.67 14.03 0.02
C ALA A 16 -31.18 14.13 0.38
N VAL A 17 -30.71 15.29 0.85
CA VAL A 17 -29.27 15.53 1.07
C VAL A 17 -28.86 15.28 2.51
N ILE A 18 -29.75 15.46 3.47
CA ILE A 18 -29.41 15.33 4.90
C ILE A 18 -30.13 14.15 5.57
N VAL A 19 -31.46 14.07 5.42
CA VAL A 19 -32.26 13.08 6.17
C VAL A 19 -32.08 11.66 5.63
N ILE A 20 -32.07 11.47 4.31
CA ILE A 20 -31.89 10.14 3.72
C ILE A 20 -30.50 9.58 4.02
N PRO A 21 -29.38 10.29 3.83
CA PRO A 21 -28.06 9.78 4.22
C PRO A 21 -27.94 9.49 5.71
N LEU A 22 -28.50 10.36 6.59
CA LEU A 22 -28.51 10.14 8.05
C LEU A 22 -29.36 8.92 8.43
N LEU A 23 -30.50 8.71 7.77
CA LEU A 23 -31.35 7.52 7.98
C LEU A 23 -30.65 6.24 7.46
N VAL A 24 -30.00 6.30 6.31
CA VAL A 24 -29.21 5.19 5.77
C VAL A 24 -28.06 4.86 6.71
N THR A 25 -27.32 5.87 7.18
CA THR A 25 -26.22 5.67 8.15
C THR A 25 -26.74 5.13 9.49
N ALA A 26 -27.89 5.63 9.99
CA ALA A 26 -28.49 5.15 11.22
C ALA A 26 -29.04 3.71 11.09
N ILE A 27 -29.68 3.38 9.96
CA ILE A 27 -30.22 2.04 9.73
C ILE A 27 -29.11 1.02 9.47
N PHE A 28 -28.19 1.30 8.56
CA PHE A 28 -27.11 0.36 8.23
C PHE A 28 -25.97 0.36 9.22
N GLY A 29 -25.63 1.51 9.83
CA GLY A 29 -24.67 1.60 10.92
C GLY A 29 -25.18 0.99 12.23
N GLY A 30 -26.46 1.23 12.59
CA GLY A 30 -27.09 0.68 13.78
C GLY A 30 -27.27 -0.84 13.73
N PHE A 31 -27.75 -1.38 12.62
CA PHE A 31 -27.87 -2.84 12.42
C PHE A 31 -26.52 -3.56 12.52
N ARG A 32 -25.45 -2.96 11.98
CA ARG A 32 -24.10 -3.53 12.06
C ARG A 32 -23.59 -3.53 13.49
N THR A 33 -23.79 -2.45 14.24
CA THR A 33 -23.34 -2.32 15.63
C THR A 33 -24.12 -3.24 16.57
N GLU A 34 -25.42 -3.41 16.37
CA GLU A 34 -26.27 -4.29 17.18
C GLU A 34 -25.93 -5.76 16.93
N ALA A 35 -25.80 -6.20 15.67
CA ALA A 35 -25.44 -7.57 15.32
C ALA A 35 -24.06 -7.96 15.87
N VAL A 36 -23.11 -7.04 15.79
CA VAL A 36 -21.75 -7.21 16.33
C VAL A 36 -21.75 -7.25 17.85
N THR A 37 -22.54 -6.41 18.52
CA THR A 37 -22.67 -6.39 19.99
C THR A 37 -23.37 -7.64 20.48
N GLU A 38 -24.36 -8.13 19.76
CA GLU A 38 -25.10 -9.36 20.07
C GLU A 38 -24.20 -10.61 19.89
N ALA A 39 -23.38 -10.65 18.84
CA ALA A 39 -22.38 -11.70 18.64
C ALA A 39 -21.32 -11.71 19.75
N LYS A 40 -20.81 -10.54 20.17
CA LYS A 40 -19.88 -10.43 21.33
C LYS A 40 -20.46 -10.94 22.63
N ASN A 41 -21.76 -10.79 22.83
CA ASN A 41 -22.44 -11.23 24.06
C ASN A 41 -22.80 -12.71 24.05
N LEU A 42 -22.94 -13.31 22.87
CA LEU A 42 -23.29 -14.73 22.67
C LEU A 42 -22.06 -15.65 22.67
N PHE A 43 -20.92 -15.13 22.23
CA PHE A 43 -19.68 -15.88 22.09
C PHE A 43 -18.57 -15.22 22.92
N GLY A 44 -17.69 -16.02 23.51
CA GLY A 44 -16.51 -15.49 24.20
C GLY A 44 -15.57 -14.75 23.24
N PRO A 45 -14.63 -13.91 23.77
CA PRO A 45 -13.72 -13.12 22.89
C PRO A 45 -12.94 -13.97 21.87
N ALA A 46 -12.56 -15.19 22.25
CA ALA A 46 -11.84 -16.09 21.35
C ALA A 46 -12.76 -16.70 20.27
N ASP A 47 -14.00 -17.06 20.65
CA ASP A 47 -14.98 -17.63 19.70
C ASP A 47 -15.50 -16.57 18.73
N TYR A 48 -15.62 -15.32 19.19
CA TYR A 48 -16.02 -14.20 18.37
C TYR A 48 -14.97 -13.88 17.27
N LEU A 49 -13.70 -13.92 17.60
CA LEU A 49 -12.60 -13.72 16.66
C LEU A 49 -12.55 -14.85 15.62
N GLN A 50 -12.90 -16.10 15.99
CA GLN A 50 -13.03 -17.21 15.05
C GLN A 50 -14.19 -17.02 14.05
N ILE A 51 -15.31 -16.43 14.47
CA ILE A 51 -16.47 -16.15 13.60
C ILE A 51 -16.18 -15.03 12.61
N LEU A 52 -15.33 -14.07 12.99
CA LEU A 52 -14.94 -12.95 12.12
C LEU A 52 -13.72 -13.24 11.26
N ARG A 53 -12.94 -14.28 11.58
CA ARG A 53 -11.88 -14.73 10.67
C ARG A 53 -12.56 -15.38 9.46
N PRO A 54 -12.25 -14.93 8.23
CA PRO A 54 -12.68 -15.67 7.05
C PRO A 54 -12.22 -17.12 7.23
N GLU A 55 -13.05 -18.06 6.78
CA GLU A 55 -12.58 -19.43 6.68
C GLU A 55 -11.25 -19.43 5.94
N HIS A 56 -10.34 -20.30 6.32
CA HIS A 56 -8.99 -20.39 5.76
C HIS A 56 -9.00 -20.32 4.22
N THR A 57 -10.02 -20.91 3.59
CA THR A 57 -10.27 -20.88 2.15
C THR A 57 -10.47 -19.46 1.60
N GLU A 58 -11.27 -18.62 2.28
CA GLU A 58 -11.55 -17.24 1.84
C GLU A 58 -10.30 -16.34 1.95
N LEU A 59 -9.47 -16.56 2.97
CA LEU A 59 -8.21 -15.83 3.12
C LEU A 59 -7.22 -16.20 2.02
N GLU A 60 -7.10 -17.49 1.67
CA GLU A 60 -6.19 -17.92 0.62
C GLU A 60 -6.66 -17.46 -0.77
N GLU A 61 -7.96 -17.46 -1.06
CA GLU A 61 -8.52 -16.87 -2.28
C GLU A 61 -8.21 -15.37 -2.36
N TYR A 62 -8.33 -14.65 -1.25
CA TYR A 62 -7.95 -13.25 -1.19
C TYR A 62 -6.45 -13.06 -1.45
N VAL A 63 -5.58 -13.85 -0.80
CA VAL A 63 -4.12 -13.79 -1.00
C VAL A 63 -3.76 -14.06 -2.46
N GLN A 64 -4.40 -15.04 -3.10
CA GLN A 64 -4.22 -15.32 -4.51
C GLN A 64 -4.56 -14.11 -5.39
N GLY A 65 -5.65 -13.41 -5.11
CA GLY A 65 -6.03 -12.18 -5.80
C GLY A 65 -5.02 -11.05 -5.61
N VAL A 66 -4.48 -10.90 -4.40
CA VAL A 66 -3.44 -9.90 -4.10
C VAL A 66 -2.14 -10.22 -4.84
N VAL A 67 -1.63 -11.45 -4.75
CA VAL A 67 -0.40 -11.86 -5.47
C VAL A 67 -0.56 -11.67 -6.97
N SER A 68 -1.73 -12.02 -7.52
CA SER A 68 -2.06 -11.83 -8.95
C SER A 68 -2.04 -10.37 -9.39
N ALA A 69 -2.44 -9.45 -8.51
CA ALA A 69 -2.43 -8.02 -8.79
C ALA A 69 -1.03 -7.41 -8.68
N GLU A 70 -0.31 -7.75 -7.62
CA GLU A 70 0.89 -7.09 -7.14
C GLU A 70 2.17 -7.57 -7.83
N MET A 71 2.29 -8.87 -8.13
CA MET A 71 3.55 -9.44 -8.61
C MET A 71 3.40 -10.09 -9.99
N PRO A 72 4.38 -9.94 -10.91
CA PRO A 72 4.37 -10.70 -12.15
C PRO A 72 4.42 -12.21 -11.91
N ALA A 73 3.46 -12.96 -12.47
CA ALA A 73 3.32 -14.40 -12.27
C ALA A 73 4.56 -15.22 -12.71
N LEU A 74 5.41 -14.66 -13.57
CA LEU A 74 6.65 -15.28 -14.03
C LEU A 74 7.86 -15.04 -13.12
N PHE A 75 7.69 -14.35 -12.00
CA PHE A 75 8.76 -14.26 -11.00
C PHE A 75 9.11 -15.65 -10.45
N PRO A 76 10.33 -15.86 -9.92
CA PRO A 76 10.70 -17.11 -9.27
C PRO A 76 9.67 -17.53 -8.21
N MET A 77 9.48 -18.85 -8.05
CA MET A 77 8.48 -19.39 -7.13
C MET A 77 8.70 -18.89 -5.69
N GLU A 78 9.95 -18.81 -5.24
CA GLU A 78 10.26 -18.34 -3.90
C GLU A 78 9.91 -16.85 -3.68
N ALA A 79 10.00 -16.01 -4.71
CA ALA A 79 9.52 -14.62 -4.65
C ALA A 79 7.98 -14.56 -4.59
N LEU A 80 7.26 -15.40 -5.35
CA LEU A 80 5.81 -15.49 -5.27
C LEU A 80 5.34 -15.99 -3.90
N LYS A 81 6.03 -16.97 -3.30
CA LYS A 81 5.77 -17.45 -1.94
C LYS A 81 6.00 -16.35 -0.90
N ALA A 82 7.11 -15.62 -0.99
CA ALA A 82 7.40 -14.48 -0.12
C ALA A 82 6.29 -13.42 -0.19
N GLN A 83 5.81 -13.12 -1.41
CA GLN A 83 4.68 -12.19 -1.59
C GLN A 83 3.39 -12.73 -0.97
N ALA A 84 3.10 -14.02 -1.10
CA ALA A 84 1.90 -14.64 -0.52
C ALA A 84 1.91 -14.55 1.01
N VAL A 85 3.04 -14.89 1.65
CA VAL A 85 3.20 -14.76 3.12
C VAL A 85 3.08 -13.30 3.56
N ALA A 86 3.72 -12.36 2.84
CA ALA A 86 3.63 -10.94 3.16
C ALA A 86 2.19 -10.41 3.05
N ALA A 87 1.49 -10.71 1.96
CA ALA A 87 0.11 -10.31 1.75
C ALA A 87 -0.84 -10.88 2.81
N ARG A 88 -0.70 -12.15 3.15
CA ARG A 88 -1.46 -12.83 4.19
C ARG A 88 -1.22 -12.21 5.55
N THR A 89 0.04 -11.99 5.92
CA THR A 89 0.42 -11.37 7.20
C THR A 89 -0.18 -9.97 7.33
N TYR A 90 -0.06 -9.16 6.30
CA TYR A 90 -0.64 -7.81 6.28
C TYR A 90 -2.16 -7.84 6.47
N GLN A 91 -2.85 -8.74 5.77
CA GLN A 91 -4.31 -8.91 5.89
C GLN A 91 -4.71 -9.34 7.30
N VAL A 92 -4.07 -10.38 7.85
CA VAL A 92 -4.34 -10.88 9.20
C VAL A 92 -4.17 -9.77 10.23
N ARG A 93 -3.05 -9.04 10.17
CA ARG A 93 -2.82 -7.89 11.06
C ARG A 93 -3.92 -6.82 10.95
N LYS A 94 -4.29 -6.44 9.72
CA LYS A 94 -5.34 -5.43 9.51
C LYS A 94 -6.71 -5.87 10.02
N MET A 95 -7.01 -7.15 9.91
CA MET A 95 -8.24 -7.71 10.48
C MET A 95 -8.21 -7.71 12.01
N GLU A 96 -7.09 -8.02 12.62
CA GLU A 96 -6.92 -7.95 14.08
C GLU A 96 -7.02 -6.51 14.59
N GLU A 97 -6.39 -5.55 13.92
CA GLU A 97 -6.50 -4.11 14.24
C GLU A 97 -7.94 -3.59 14.12
N ALA A 98 -8.68 -4.00 13.09
CA ALA A 98 -10.06 -3.59 12.84
C ALA A 98 -11.06 -4.32 13.78
N GLY A 99 -10.70 -5.49 14.27
CA GLY A 99 -11.55 -6.30 15.16
C GLY A 99 -12.92 -6.58 14.53
N SER A 100 -14.01 -6.14 15.19
CA SER A 100 -15.39 -6.38 14.73
C SER A 100 -15.75 -5.69 13.41
N ASP A 101 -14.99 -4.68 13.00
CA ASP A 101 -15.23 -3.89 11.79
C ASP A 101 -14.35 -4.38 10.61
N ALA A 102 -13.65 -5.50 10.80
CA ALA A 102 -12.78 -6.08 9.79
C ALA A 102 -13.55 -6.52 8.54
N VAL A 103 -13.07 -6.07 7.38
CA VAL A 103 -13.57 -6.46 6.07
C VAL A 103 -12.42 -7.02 5.25
N LEU A 104 -12.56 -8.23 4.71
CA LEU A 104 -11.49 -8.96 4.05
C LEU A 104 -10.80 -8.16 2.94
N TYR A 105 -11.53 -7.38 2.16
CA TYR A 105 -11.02 -6.66 0.99
C TYR A 105 -10.74 -5.16 1.22
N ASP A 106 -10.85 -4.67 2.44
CA ASP A 106 -10.72 -3.23 2.75
C ASP A 106 -9.43 -2.92 3.52
N VAL A 107 -8.28 -3.34 2.98
CA VAL A 107 -6.98 -3.16 3.65
C VAL A 107 -5.94 -2.40 2.82
N GLY A 108 -6.31 -1.89 1.65
CA GLY A 108 -5.42 -1.05 0.83
C GLY A 108 -4.36 -1.83 0.03
N GLN A 109 -4.53 -3.16 -0.15
CA GLN A 109 -3.74 -3.96 -1.09
C GLN A 109 -4.44 -3.98 -2.46
N ALA A 110 -3.66 -3.98 -3.55
CA ALA A 110 -4.22 -4.23 -4.87
C ALA A 110 -4.78 -5.66 -4.94
N TYR A 111 -5.89 -5.82 -5.65
CA TYR A 111 -6.60 -7.10 -5.77
C TYR A 111 -7.09 -7.33 -7.18
N ALA A 112 -6.88 -8.52 -7.70
CA ALA A 112 -7.39 -8.96 -8.99
C ALA A 112 -8.27 -10.20 -8.82
N ASP A 113 -9.56 -10.05 -9.05
CA ASP A 113 -10.46 -11.19 -9.14
C ASP A 113 -10.20 -12.04 -10.41
N THR A 114 -10.88 -13.16 -10.53
CA THR A 114 -10.74 -14.06 -11.70
C THR A 114 -10.98 -13.36 -13.04
N ALA A 115 -11.89 -12.37 -13.09
CA ALA A 115 -12.19 -11.64 -14.31
C ALA A 115 -11.03 -10.71 -14.69
N ALA A 116 -10.51 -9.96 -13.71
CA ALA A 116 -9.34 -9.09 -13.88
C ALA A 116 -8.06 -9.89 -14.23
N GLN A 117 -7.88 -11.07 -13.62
CA GLN A 117 -6.77 -11.97 -13.96
C GLN A 117 -6.86 -12.46 -15.42
N LYS A 118 -8.04 -12.87 -15.88
CA LYS A 118 -8.25 -13.29 -17.28
C LYS A 118 -8.02 -12.15 -18.26
N GLU A 119 -8.46 -10.96 -17.93
CA GLU A 119 -8.19 -9.76 -18.74
C GLU A 119 -6.68 -9.43 -18.78
N LYS A 120 -6.02 -9.45 -17.62
CA LYS A 120 -4.57 -9.15 -17.48
C LYS A 120 -3.68 -10.16 -18.21
N TRP A 121 -4.02 -11.45 -18.13
CA TRP A 121 -3.14 -12.53 -18.59
C TRP A 121 -3.56 -13.16 -19.92
N GLY A 122 -4.79 -12.94 -20.38
CA GLY A 122 -5.29 -13.41 -21.66
C GLY A 122 -5.12 -14.91 -21.86
N GLU A 123 -4.43 -15.30 -22.93
CA GLU A 123 -4.18 -16.73 -23.26
C GLU A 123 -3.27 -17.46 -22.25
N HIS A 124 -2.51 -16.73 -21.44
CA HIS A 124 -1.64 -17.28 -20.39
C HIS A 124 -2.34 -17.47 -19.04
N TYR A 125 -3.65 -17.17 -18.95
CA TYR A 125 -4.37 -17.18 -17.67
C TYR A 125 -4.19 -18.50 -16.89
N GLU A 126 -4.42 -19.65 -17.53
CA GLU A 126 -4.36 -20.95 -16.85
C GLU A 126 -2.95 -21.24 -16.29
N GLU A 127 -1.90 -20.94 -17.06
CA GLU A 127 -0.52 -21.12 -16.63
C GLU A 127 -0.16 -20.20 -15.45
N TYR A 128 -0.50 -18.91 -15.55
CA TYR A 128 -0.11 -17.92 -14.55
C TYR A 128 -0.94 -18.05 -13.27
N ALA A 129 -2.22 -18.34 -13.40
CA ALA A 129 -3.08 -18.65 -12.26
C ALA A 129 -2.60 -19.89 -11.49
N ALA A 130 -2.20 -20.95 -12.20
CA ALA A 130 -1.65 -22.15 -11.57
C ALA A 130 -0.35 -21.86 -10.79
N ARG A 131 0.54 -21.03 -11.31
CA ARG A 131 1.78 -20.63 -10.61
C ARG A 131 1.49 -19.84 -9.32
N VAL A 132 0.57 -18.88 -9.38
CA VAL A 132 0.18 -18.10 -8.22
C VAL A 132 -0.53 -18.99 -7.19
N SER A 133 -1.46 -19.85 -7.62
CA SER A 133 -2.14 -20.81 -6.74
C SER A 133 -1.13 -21.72 -6.03
N GLN A 134 -0.16 -22.26 -6.75
CA GLN A 134 0.90 -23.08 -6.17
C GLN A 134 1.67 -22.34 -5.07
N ALA A 135 2.07 -21.09 -5.28
CA ALA A 135 2.79 -20.29 -4.29
C ALA A 135 1.95 -20.07 -3.03
N VAL A 136 0.65 -19.80 -3.18
CA VAL A 136 -0.29 -19.59 -2.09
C VAL A 136 -0.54 -20.89 -1.32
N GLU A 137 -0.79 -22.01 -2.02
CA GLU A 137 -1.04 -23.32 -1.43
C GLU A 137 0.19 -23.84 -0.65
N GLU A 138 1.39 -23.69 -1.20
CA GLU A 138 2.63 -24.15 -0.55
C GLU A 138 2.96 -23.34 0.72
N THR A 139 2.43 -22.13 0.86
CA THR A 139 2.60 -21.25 2.03
C THR A 139 1.32 -21.09 2.86
N ALA A 140 0.30 -21.92 2.61
CA ALA A 140 -1.03 -21.74 3.20
C ALA A 140 -1.00 -21.61 4.73
N GLY A 141 -1.69 -20.59 5.24
CA GLY A 141 -1.79 -20.27 6.66
C GLY A 141 -0.52 -19.68 7.28
N GLU A 142 0.60 -19.55 6.57
CA GLU A 142 1.83 -19.04 7.16
C GLU A 142 1.86 -17.52 7.19
N ILE A 143 2.21 -16.97 8.36
CA ILE A 143 2.35 -15.53 8.62
C ILE A 143 3.66 -15.23 9.31
N MET A 144 4.11 -13.98 9.18
CA MET A 144 5.24 -13.45 9.92
C MET A 144 4.80 -12.78 11.20
N VAL A 145 5.48 -13.09 12.31
CA VAL A 145 5.23 -12.47 13.61
C VAL A 145 6.51 -11.85 14.19
N TYR A 146 6.32 -10.81 14.97
CA TYR A 146 7.36 -10.20 15.81
C TYR A 146 6.80 -10.08 17.23
N GLU A 147 7.51 -10.65 18.21
CA GLU A 147 7.06 -10.76 19.61
C GLU A 147 5.66 -11.39 19.77
N GLY A 148 5.33 -12.34 18.88
CA GLY A 148 4.05 -13.08 18.90
C GLY A 148 2.87 -12.38 18.22
N GLU A 149 3.07 -11.19 17.67
CA GLU A 149 2.03 -10.44 16.96
C GLU A 149 2.31 -10.39 15.44
N PRO A 150 1.29 -10.50 14.57
CA PRO A 150 1.49 -10.35 13.13
C PRO A 150 2.14 -9.01 12.78
N ILE A 151 3.16 -9.01 11.93
CA ILE A 151 3.88 -7.79 11.55
C ILE A 151 3.09 -6.93 10.57
N LEU A 152 3.44 -5.65 10.48
CA LEU A 152 3.05 -4.77 9.38
C LEU A 152 3.89 -5.12 8.13
N ALA A 153 3.48 -6.17 7.41
CA ALA A 153 4.22 -6.73 6.28
C ALA A 153 4.04 -5.89 5.00
N VAL A 154 4.50 -4.66 5.03
CA VAL A 154 4.45 -3.75 3.86
C VAL A 154 5.48 -4.14 2.81
N PHE A 155 5.14 -3.94 1.55
CA PHE A 155 6.00 -4.21 0.40
C PHE A 155 5.86 -3.12 -0.68
N HIS A 156 6.80 -3.08 -1.59
CA HIS A 156 6.82 -2.10 -2.69
C HIS A 156 7.47 -2.73 -3.93
N ALA A 157 7.26 -2.10 -5.09
CA ALA A 157 7.73 -2.69 -6.35
C ALA A 157 9.26 -2.74 -6.42
N GLN A 158 9.94 -1.60 -6.25
CA GLN A 158 11.39 -1.47 -6.43
C GLN A 158 11.96 -0.45 -5.45
N SER A 159 13.09 -0.74 -4.83
CA SER A 159 13.89 0.24 -4.12
C SER A 159 14.91 0.91 -5.06
N ALA A 160 15.63 1.90 -4.53
CA ALA A 160 16.77 2.53 -5.21
C ALA A 160 18.11 1.82 -4.94
N GLY A 161 18.07 0.54 -4.57
CA GLY A 161 19.22 -0.29 -4.19
C GLY A 161 19.36 -0.52 -2.68
N LYS A 162 18.55 0.16 -1.87
CA LYS A 162 18.43 0.00 -0.43
C LYS A 162 17.01 0.33 0.00
N THR A 163 16.43 -0.45 0.91
CA THR A 163 15.11 -0.14 1.47
C THR A 163 15.19 0.99 2.49
N GLU A 164 14.07 1.53 2.91
CA GLU A 164 13.99 2.67 3.83
C GLU A 164 13.57 2.23 5.24
N ASP A 165 14.05 2.92 6.25
CA ASP A 165 13.57 2.78 7.62
C ASP A 165 12.14 3.31 7.75
N SER A 166 11.33 2.63 8.57
CA SER A 166 9.90 2.95 8.69
C SER A 166 9.62 4.38 9.15
N GLU A 167 10.41 4.92 10.07
CA GLU A 167 10.26 6.29 10.59
C GLU A 167 10.54 7.37 9.55
N ASN A 168 11.26 7.03 8.50
CA ASN A 168 11.53 7.92 7.38
C ASN A 168 10.39 7.93 6.34
N VAL A 169 9.50 6.93 6.39
CA VAL A 169 8.31 6.84 5.54
C VAL A 169 7.06 7.23 6.32
N TRP A 170 6.96 6.72 7.56
CA TRP A 170 5.85 7.01 8.46
C TRP A 170 6.37 7.53 9.79
N VAL A 171 5.96 8.28 10.55
CA VAL A 171 6.52 8.88 11.78
C VAL A 171 7.01 7.85 12.82
N GLN A 172 6.51 6.61 12.77
CA GLN A 172 6.78 5.59 13.78
C GLN A 172 7.97 4.70 13.40
N GLU A 173 8.92 4.58 14.31
CA GLU A 173 9.97 3.56 14.26
C GLU A 173 9.37 2.18 14.54
N ILE A 174 9.51 1.26 13.57
CA ILE A 174 9.04 -0.12 13.66
C ILE A 174 10.26 -1.04 13.64
N PRO A 175 10.51 -1.82 14.70
CA PRO A 175 11.79 -2.51 14.89
C PRO A 175 12.15 -3.52 13.81
N TYR A 176 11.15 -4.11 13.15
CA TYR A 176 11.36 -5.08 12.07
C TYR A 176 11.33 -4.46 10.65
N LEU A 177 11.02 -3.16 10.51
CA LEU A 177 11.06 -2.42 9.24
C LEU A 177 12.29 -1.52 9.18
N ARG A 178 13.44 -2.16 8.98
CA ARG A 178 14.74 -1.49 8.90
C ARG A 178 15.27 -1.48 7.47
N SER A 179 16.07 -0.49 7.19
CA SER A 179 16.75 -0.35 5.90
C SER A 179 17.75 -1.49 5.68
N VAL A 180 17.58 -2.22 4.57
CA VAL A 180 18.46 -3.32 4.17
C VAL A 180 18.93 -3.14 2.73
N ASP A 181 20.01 -3.85 2.36
CA ASP A 181 20.48 -3.90 0.97
C ASP A 181 19.39 -4.51 0.07
N SER A 182 19.18 -3.91 -1.07
CA SER A 182 18.29 -4.40 -2.13
C SER A 182 18.90 -4.04 -3.49
N SER A 183 20.19 -4.19 -3.62
CA SER A 183 20.97 -3.83 -4.81
C SER A 183 20.53 -4.58 -6.07
N GLY A 184 19.89 -5.74 -5.93
CA GLY A 184 19.24 -6.45 -7.02
C GLY A 184 18.17 -5.63 -7.77
N ASP A 185 17.52 -4.68 -7.09
CA ASP A 185 16.57 -3.75 -7.71
C ASP A 185 17.16 -2.88 -8.82
N LEU A 186 18.44 -2.59 -8.76
CA LEU A 186 19.12 -1.72 -9.75
C LEU A 186 19.10 -2.32 -11.17
N SER A 187 18.89 -3.63 -11.29
CA SER A 187 18.73 -4.34 -12.57
C SER A 187 17.27 -4.45 -13.03
N ALA A 188 16.33 -3.98 -12.20
CA ALA A 188 14.90 -4.03 -12.53
C ALA A 188 14.56 -3.08 -13.69
N PRO A 189 13.59 -3.45 -14.56
CA PRO A 189 13.13 -2.58 -15.61
C PRO A 189 12.65 -1.23 -15.08
N ASP A 190 13.01 -0.15 -15.75
CA ASP A 190 12.57 1.20 -15.39
C ASP A 190 12.82 1.57 -13.93
N ASN A 191 13.90 1.03 -13.30
CA ASN A 191 14.28 1.43 -11.96
C ASN A 191 14.61 2.92 -11.86
N THR A 192 15.07 3.51 -12.94
CA THR A 192 15.27 4.97 -13.06
C THR A 192 14.39 5.52 -14.17
N VAL A 193 13.52 6.47 -13.84
CA VAL A 193 12.60 7.13 -14.78
C VAL A 193 12.73 8.63 -14.65
N THR A 194 12.70 9.31 -15.80
CA THR A 194 12.73 10.77 -15.88
C THR A 194 11.41 11.29 -16.41
N GLU A 195 10.82 12.24 -15.70
CA GLU A 195 9.56 12.91 -16.06
C GLU A 195 9.77 14.41 -16.12
N THR A 196 9.14 15.07 -17.12
CA THR A 196 9.18 16.52 -17.27
C THR A 196 7.79 17.08 -17.00
N LEU A 197 7.70 18.00 -16.06
CA LEU A 197 6.49 18.72 -15.71
C LEU A 197 6.69 20.22 -15.85
N SER A 198 5.70 20.94 -16.41
CA SER A 198 5.78 22.40 -16.46
C SER A 198 5.81 23.00 -15.07
N ALA A 199 6.53 24.11 -14.89
CA ALA A 199 6.57 24.83 -13.61
C ALA A 199 5.15 25.21 -13.13
N GLN A 200 4.24 25.52 -14.06
CA GLN A 200 2.85 25.77 -13.73
C GLN A 200 2.15 24.54 -13.13
N THR A 201 2.31 23.37 -13.73
CA THR A 201 1.75 22.11 -13.21
C THR A 201 2.31 21.76 -11.85
N VAL A 202 3.63 21.91 -11.66
CA VAL A 202 4.29 21.67 -10.36
C VAL A 202 3.76 22.62 -9.31
N TRP A 203 3.65 23.90 -9.63
CA TRP A 203 3.12 24.94 -8.74
C TRP A 203 1.68 24.64 -8.32
N GLU A 204 0.80 24.34 -9.29
CA GLU A 204 -0.62 24.00 -9.03
C GLU A 204 -0.75 22.80 -8.08
N LYS A 205 0.00 21.75 -8.34
CA LYS A 205 -0.03 20.53 -7.53
C LYS A 205 0.51 20.76 -6.11
N LEU A 206 1.64 21.45 -5.96
CA LEU A 206 2.23 21.73 -4.64
C LEU A 206 1.43 22.74 -3.84
N SER A 207 0.70 23.66 -4.50
CA SER A 207 -0.23 24.60 -3.82
C SER A 207 -1.37 23.90 -3.09
N THR A 208 -1.64 22.63 -3.38
CA THR A 208 -2.62 21.83 -2.61
C THR A 208 -2.12 21.42 -1.23
N LEU A 209 -0.79 21.48 -1.01
CA LEU A 209 -0.16 21.12 0.26
C LEU A 209 0.03 22.31 1.21
N GLY A 210 -0.08 23.53 0.70
CA GLY A 210 0.07 24.73 1.49
C GLY A 210 0.05 26.00 0.65
N ASP A 211 0.11 27.17 1.32
CA ASP A 211 0.11 28.45 0.64
C ASP A 211 1.50 28.76 0.04
N LEU A 212 1.63 28.59 -1.26
CA LEU A 212 2.81 28.95 -2.03
C LEU A 212 2.80 30.46 -2.34
N SER A 213 3.66 31.20 -1.66
CA SER A 213 3.77 32.68 -1.81
C SER A 213 4.59 33.11 -3.02
N VAL A 214 5.20 32.18 -3.76
CA VAL A 214 5.95 32.43 -5.01
C VAL A 214 5.11 32.08 -6.23
N SER A 215 5.38 32.72 -7.36
CA SER A 215 4.76 32.33 -8.62
C SER A 215 5.40 31.05 -9.20
N ALA A 216 4.75 30.43 -10.17
CA ALA A 216 5.30 29.25 -10.87
C ALA A 216 6.67 29.53 -11.53
N VAL A 217 6.88 30.78 -12.00
CA VAL A 217 8.15 31.21 -12.61
C VAL A 217 9.27 31.32 -11.56
N GLU A 218 8.93 31.71 -10.34
CA GLU A 218 9.87 31.90 -9.23
C GLU A 218 10.05 30.63 -8.38
N LEU A 219 9.22 29.63 -8.60
CA LEU A 219 9.32 28.35 -7.88
C LEU A 219 10.68 27.72 -8.13
N ASP A 220 11.34 27.31 -7.06
CA ASP A 220 12.61 26.58 -7.07
C ASP A 220 12.64 25.58 -5.95
N PHE A 221 13.51 24.57 -6.08
CA PHE A 221 13.73 23.53 -5.09
C PHE A 221 15.12 23.68 -4.47
N SER A 222 15.16 23.59 -3.12
CA SER A 222 16.41 23.72 -2.36
C SER A 222 16.34 22.94 -1.04
N GLY A 223 17.40 23.01 -0.23
CA GLY A 223 17.41 22.47 1.13
C GLY A 223 17.15 20.97 1.22
N ILE A 224 17.54 20.20 0.21
CA ILE A 224 17.29 18.76 0.13
C ILE A 224 18.09 18.04 1.19
N GLN A 225 17.40 17.31 2.08
CA GLN A 225 17.98 16.40 3.05
C GLN A 225 17.52 14.98 2.71
N ARG A 226 18.43 14.00 2.80
CA ARG A 226 18.18 12.61 2.45
C ARG A 226 18.47 11.68 3.63
N SER A 227 17.76 10.55 3.66
CA SER A 227 18.10 9.41 4.51
C SER A 227 19.39 8.74 4.03
N GLU A 228 19.91 7.80 4.80
CA GLU A 228 21.04 6.95 4.39
C GLU A 228 20.71 6.05 3.18
N ALA A 229 19.43 5.73 2.98
CA ALA A 229 18.96 4.97 1.83
C ALA A 229 18.77 5.84 0.56
N GLY A 230 18.91 7.17 0.67
CA GLY A 230 18.84 8.11 -0.45
C GLY A 230 17.50 8.82 -0.64
N TYR A 231 16.45 8.43 0.10
CA TYR A 231 15.13 9.03 0.01
C TYR A 231 15.09 10.44 0.59
N ILE A 232 14.36 11.35 -0.04
CA ILE A 232 14.24 12.72 0.43
C ILE A 232 13.40 12.75 1.70
N GLN A 233 13.99 13.22 2.79
CA GLN A 233 13.34 13.44 4.07
C GLN A 233 12.75 14.85 4.16
N GLN A 234 13.46 15.81 3.60
CA GLN A 234 13.03 17.21 3.55
C GLN A 234 13.50 17.86 2.25
N ILE A 235 12.65 18.73 1.71
CA ILE A 235 12.93 19.56 0.55
C ILE A 235 12.15 20.88 0.68
N GLN A 236 12.76 21.98 0.30
CA GLN A 236 12.07 23.24 0.16
C GLN A 236 11.58 23.44 -1.26
N ALA A 237 10.29 23.79 -1.43
CA ALA A 237 9.68 24.20 -2.67
C ALA A 237 9.15 25.63 -2.50
N GLY A 238 9.88 26.62 -3.00
CA GLY A 238 9.61 28.03 -2.68
C GLY A 238 9.68 28.28 -1.17
N ASN A 239 8.56 28.69 -0.57
CA ASN A 239 8.43 28.91 0.87
C ASN A 239 7.92 27.71 1.67
N LEU A 240 7.52 26.60 1.00
CA LEU A 240 7.06 25.40 1.67
C LEU A 240 8.24 24.49 2.01
N THR A 241 8.22 23.93 3.21
CA THR A 241 9.09 22.81 3.60
C THR A 241 8.25 21.55 3.57
N LEU A 242 8.62 20.61 2.71
CA LEU A 242 7.87 19.40 2.41
C LEU A 242 8.74 18.16 2.63
N THR A 243 8.11 17.02 2.86
CA THR A 243 8.76 15.71 2.79
C THR A 243 8.85 15.24 1.34
N GLY A 244 9.79 14.34 1.04
CA GLY A 244 9.87 13.68 -0.27
C GLY A 244 8.59 12.89 -0.59
N LEU A 245 7.94 12.32 0.43
CA LEU A 245 6.67 11.61 0.28
C LEU A 245 5.54 12.56 -0.14
N GLU A 246 5.42 13.73 0.48
CA GLU A 246 4.41 14.74 0.09
C GLU A 246 4.61 15.20 -1.35
N VAL A 247 5.85 15.49 -1.74
CA VAL A 247 6.17 15.86 -3.14
C VAL A 247 5.85 14.71 -4.09
N ARG A 248 6.25 13.47 -3.75
CA ARG A 248 5.94 12.26 -4.51
C ARG A 248 4.43 12.13 -4.75
N MET A 249 3.64 12.22 -3.69
CA MET A 249 2.19 12.05 -3.77
C MET A 249 1.52 13.17 -4.57
N ALA A 250 1.91 14.42 -4.35
CA ALA A 250 1.35 15.56 -5.06
C ALA A 250 1.67 15.54 -6.56
N LEU A 251 2.90 15.23 -6.91
CA LEU A 251 3.34 15.23 -8.31
C LEU A 251 3.05 13.92 -9.05
N GLY A 252 2.82 12.80 -8.34
CA GLY A 252 2.61 11.46 -8.90
C GLY A 252 3.94 10.77 -9.25
N LEU A 253 5.04 11.10 -8.56
CA LEU A 253 6.33 10.49 -8.78
C LEU A 253 6.37 9.05 -8.29
N ARG A 254 7.22 8.23 -8.90
CA ARG A 254 7.31 6.79 -8.57
C ARG A 254 7.82 6.51 -7.16
N SER A 255 8.77 7.30 -6.66
CA SER A 255 9.32 7.17 -5.30
C SER A 255 9.69 8.53 -4.71
N ALA A 256 10.10 8.56 -3.45
CA ALA A 256 10.66 9.72 -2.79
C ALA A 256 12.20 9.83 -2.96
N ASP A 257 12.85 8.88 -3.65
CA ASP A 257 14.23 9.06 -4.12
C ASP A 257 14.21 9.66 -5.53
N PHE A 258 14.25 10.98 -5.60
CA PHE A 258 14.30 11.71 -6.86
C PHE A 258 15.31 12.84 -6.84
N THR A 259 15.76 13.26 -8.01
CA THR A 259 16.44 14.54 -8.25
C THR A 259 15.51 15.42 -9.05
N VAL A 260 15.64 16.73 -8.84
CA VAL A 260 14.88 17.75 -9.60
C VAL A 260 15.83 18.77 -10.18
N GLN A 261 15.62 19.14 -11.44
CA GLN A 261 16.38 20.17 -12.14
C GLN A 261 15.43 21.07 -12.94
N ARG A 262 15.64 22.38 -12.84
CA ARG A 262 14.89 23.32 -13.69
C ARG A 262 15.52 23.39 -15.08
N GLN A 263 14.68 23.25 -16.12
CA GLN A 263 15.05 23.40 -17.53
C GLN A 263 14.08 24.38 -18.21
N GLY A 264 14.45 25.66 -18.20
CA GLY A 264 13.59 26.72 -18.75
C GLY A 264 12.30 26.89 -17.94
N GLU A 265 11.15 26.64 -18.56
CA GLU A 265 9.83 26.71 -17.94
C GLU A 265 9.37 25.38 -17.33
N ASP A 266 10.22 24.35 -17.37
CA ASP A 266 9.90 23.01 -16.90
C ASP A 266 10.80 22.60 -15.73
N PHE A 267 10.34 21.58 -14.96
CA PHE A 267 11.13 20.81 -14.03
C PHE A 267 11.28 19.38 -14.53
N VAL A 268 12.51 18.88 -14.50
CA VAL A 268 12.85 17.50 -14.84
C VAL A 268 13.11 16.74 -13.54
N PHE A 269 12.25 15.76 -13.26
CA PHE A 269 12.37 14.85 -12.10
C PHE A 269 12.95 13.53 -12.58
N THR A 270 14.05 13.09 -11.98
CA THR A 270 14.60 11.74 -12.20
C THR A 270 14.41 10.95 -10.91
N THR A 271 13.55 9.95 -10.96
CA THR A 271 13.13 9.12 -9.84
C THR A 271 13.81 7.76 -9.91
N LYS A 272 14.27 7.23 -8.77
CA LYS A 272 14.80 5.87 -8.63
C LYS A 272 13.87 5.02 -7.78
N GLY A 273 13.66 3.77 -8.20
CA GLY A 273 12.74 2.85 -7.53
C GLY A 273 11.26 3.15 -7.81
N TYR A 274 10.38 2.35 -7.20
CA TYR A 274 8.92 2.49 -7.31
C TYR A 274 8.23 2.01 -6.04
N GLY A 275 7.61 2.92 -5.32
CA GLY A 275 6.89 2.67 -4.07
C GLY A 275 7.40 3.54 -2.92
N HIS A 276 7.01 3.15 -1.70
CA HIS A 276 7.38 3.87 -0.47
C HIS A 276 8.78 3.51 0.06
N GLY A 277 9.36 2.41 -0.37
CA GLY A 277 10.71 1.98 -0.06
C GLY A 277 10.89 1.14 1.20
N ALA A 278 9.93 1.06 2.12
CA ALA A 278 10.05 0.27 3.35
C ALA A 278 9.58 -1.19 3.17
N GLY A 279 10.13 -2.11 3.96
CA GLY A 279 9.80 -3.53 3.89
C GLY A 279 10.30 -4.22 2.62
N MET A 280 9.59 -5.24 2.13
CA MET A 280 10.05 -6.07 1.02
C MET A 280 9.95 -5.35 -0.33
N SER A 281 11.06 -5.32 -1.08
CA SER A 281 11.04 -5.00 -2.50
C SER A 281 10.67 -6.24 -3.30
N GLN A 282 9.67 -6.13 -4.20
CA GLN A 282 9.24 -7.24 -5.05
C GLN A 282 10.32 -7.65 -6.07
N TYR A 283 11.00 -6.68 -6.69
CA TYR A 283 12.11 -6.97 -7.61
C TYR A 283 13.38 -7.39 -6.86
N GLY A 284 13.60 -6.88 -5.64
CA GLY A 284 14.66 -7.37 -4.78
C GLY A 284 14.42 -8.82 -4.33
N ALA A 285 13.20 -9.18 -3.94
CA ALA A 285 12.81 -10.56 -3.66
C ALA A 285 13.03 -11.48 -4.88
N LYS A 286 12.70 -11.00 -6.10
CA LYS A 286 13.02 -11.71 -7.35
C LYS A 286 14.51 -11.97 -7.47
N ALA A 287 15.36 -10.97 -7.26
CA ALA A 287 16.81 -11.11 -7.40
C ALA A 287 17.39 -12.09 -6.37
N LEU A 288 16.97 -12.00 -5.09
CA LEU A 288 17.40 -12.94 -4.04
C LEU A 288 16.95 -14.39 -4.34
N ALA A 289 15.74 -14.57 -4.87
CA ALA A 289 15.28 -15.90 -5.31
C ALA A 289 16.09 -16.44 -6.50
N GLU A 290 16.51 -15.59 -7.43
CA GLU A 290 17.41 -15.95 -8.55
C GLU A 290 18.82 -16.31 -8.06
N GLU A 291 19.26 -15.78 -6.92
CA GLU A 291 20.48 -16.11 -6.23
C GLU A 291 20.38 -17.42 -5.40
N GLY A 292 19.16 -17.98 -5.27
CA GLY A 292 18.91 -19.29 -4.65
C GLY A 292 18.38 -19.21 -3.21
N MET A 293 18.00 -18.04 -2.72
CA MET A 293 17.33 -17.89 -1.41
C MET A 293 15.91 -18.47 -1.47
N ASP A 294 15.51 -19.18 -0.42
CA ASP A 294 14.12 -19.55 -0.22
C ASP A 294 13.28 -18.38 0.31
N TYR A 295 11.94 -18.51 0.34
CA TYR A 295 11.06 -17.44 0.75
C TYR A 295 11.20 -17.04 2.22
N HIS A 296 11.62 -17.94 3.12
CA HIS A 296 11.91 -17.60 4.51
C HIS A 296 13.18 -16.74 4.63
N GLU A 297 14.21 -17.08 3.87
CA GLU A 297 15.44 -16.29 3.80
C GLU A 297 15.17 -14.91 3.22
N ILE A 298 14.38 -14.81 2.14
CA ILE A 298 13.96 -13.56 1.52
C ILE A 298 13.19 -12.69 2.52
N LEU A 299 12.18 -13.25 3.19
CA LEU A 299 11.37 -12.51 4.16
C LEU A 299 12.19 -12.08 5.38
N SER A 300 13.08 -12.94 5.88
CA SER A 300 13.97 -12.62 7.01
C SER A 300 15.00 -11.56 6.64
N HIS A 301 15.36 -11.43 5.38
CA HIS A 301 16.22 -10.36 4.87
C HIS A 301 15.52 -8.99 4.96
N TYR A 302 14.24 -8.90 4.57
CA TYR A 302 13.49 -7.64 4.53
C TYR A 302 12.83 -7.25 5.86
N TYR A 303 12.53 -8.23 6.72
CA TYR A 303 11.87 -8.00 8.00
C TYR A 303 12.74 -8.53 9.14
N THR A 304 13.37 -7.62 9.87
CA THR A 304 14.39 -7.96 10.86
C THR A 304 13.79 -8.63 12.10
N GLY A 305 14.33 -9.76 12.53
CA GLY A 305 14.01 -10.40 13.81
C GLY A 305 12.60 -11.03 13.88
N ILE A 306 12.02 -11.33 12.75
CA ILE A 306 10.73 -12.02 12.66
C ILE A 306 10.86 -13.52 12.92
N SER A 307 9.73 -14.17 13.20
CA SER A 307 9.53 -15.61 13.11
C SER A 307 8.28 -15.92 12.29
N PHE A 308 8.13 -17.21 11.96
CA PHE A 308 6.99 -17.67 11.15
C PHE A 308 6.08 -18.52 12.02
N GLU A 309 4.78 -18.29 11.89
CA GLU A 309 3.73 -19.06 12.55
C GLU A 309 2.65 -19.45 11.56
N LYS A 310 1.86 -20.48 11.89
CA LYS A 310 0.67 -20.81 11.09
C LYS A 310 -0.58 -20.27 11.78
N THR A 311 -1.41 -19.61 11.00
CA THR A 311 -2.78 -19.30 11.46
C THR A 311 -3.53 -20.59 11.70
N ALA A 312 -4.28 -20.64 12.79
CA ALA A 312 -5.06 -21.82 13.20
C ALA A 312 -6.19 -22.11 12.20
#